data_df7a685ad0d87be957078968b6ec8baa
#
_entry.id   df7a685ad0d87be957078968b6ec8baa
#
_cell.length_a   1.000
_cell.length_b   1.000
_cell.length_c   1.000
_cell.angle_alpha   90.00
_cell.angle_beta   90.00
_cell.angle_gamma   90.00
#
_symmetry.space_group_name_H-M   'P 1'
#
loop_
_entity.id
_entity.type
_entity.pdbx_description
1 polymer ?
#
loop_
_entity_poly.entity_id
_entity_poly.type
_entity_poly.pdbx_seq_one_letter_code
_entity_poly.pdbx_strand_id
1 'polypeptide(L)'
;MSKQRKVILIVDDSILIVERLLDLIASTENIGEIKHADTYEKAELLFRQCKPDIVLLDIQLPDASGINLLNKIKSYHREVIVLMFSNHASSYYKSVCMELGADYFFDKSKDFDLIPGIISSLTEDTR
;
A
#
# COMPACT_ATOMS: atom_id res chain seq x y z
N MET A 1 24.37 0.97 15.14
CA MET A 1 22.94 1.24 15.05
C MET A 1 22.25 0.24 14.17
N SER A 2 21.16 -0.27 14.67
CA SER A 2 20.36 -1.19 13.88
C SER A 2 19.50 -0.41 12.89
N LYS A 3 19.27 -0.99 11.73
CA LYS A 3 18.37 -0.43 10.74
C LYS A 3 16.94 -0.58 11.23
N GLN A 4 16.13 0.43 11.02
CA GLN A 4 14.71 0.33 11.24
C GLN A 4 14.07 -0.45 10.09
N ARG A 5 13.35 -1.49 10.43
CA ARG A 5 12.63 -2.26 9.44
C ARG A 5 11.26 -1.65 9.23
N LYS A 6 10.83 -1.63 7.99
CA LYS A 6 9.55 -1.05 7.62
C LYS A 6 8.42 -2.04 7.79
N VAL A 7 7.28 -1.55 8.21
CA VAL A 7 6.05 -2.33 8.34
C VAL A 7 5.17 -2.02 7.13
N ILE A 8 4.71 -3.06 6.47
CA ILE A 8 3.88 -2.93 5.27
C ILE A 8 2.49 -3.50 5.54
N LEU A 9 1.47 -2.75 5.18
CA LEU A 9 0.09 -3.20 5.22
C LEU A 9 -0.43 -3.32 3.79
N ILE A 10 -0.90 -4.52 3.43
CA ILE A 10 -1.51 -4.76 2.13
C ILE A 10 -3.02 -4.81 2.32
N VAL A 11 -3.76 -4.00 1.57
CA VAL A 11 -5.22 -3.93 1.67
C VAL A 11 -5.80 -4.29 0.31
N ASP A 12 -6.30 -5.52 0.18
CA ASP A 12 -6.86 -6.04 -1.06
C ASP A 12 -7.68 -7.28 -0.72
N ASP A 13 -8.85 -7.44 -1.32
CA ASP A 13 -9.69 -8.59 -1.07
C ASP A 13 -9.37 -9.80 -1.96
N SER A 14 -8.47 -9.64 -2.92
CA SER A 14 -8.06 -10.73 -3.80
C SER A 14 -6.86 -11.46 -3.22
N ILE A 15 -7.05 -12.72 -2.84
CA ILE A 15 -5.96 -13.53 -2.30
C ILE A 15 -4.84 -13.71 -3.33
N LEU A 16 -5.18 -13.78 -4.61
CA LEU A 16 -4.18 -13.93 -5.67
C LEU A 16 -3.30 -12.69 -5.78
N ILE A 17 -3.89 -11.51 -5.66
CA ILE A 17 -3.12 -10.26 -5.68
C ILE A 17 -2.20 -10.19 -4.46
N VAL A 18 -2.73 -10.54 -3.28
CA VAL A 18 -1.93 -10.52 -2.05
C VAL A 18 -0.75 -11.47 -2.17
N GLU A 19 -0.98 -12.68 -2.64
CA GLU A 19 0.10 -13.66 -2.82
C GLU A 19 1.14 -13.16 -3.79
N ARG A 20 0.71 -12.55 -4.88
CA ARG A 20 1.64 -12.00 -5.87
C ARG A 20 2.47 -10.86 -5.28
N LEU A 21 1.85 -9.97 -4.51
CA LEU A 21 2.57 -8.90 -3.85
C LEU A 21 3.58 -9.43 -2.84
N LEU A 22 3.18 -10.44 -2.06
CA LEU A 22 4.09 -11.06 -1.09
C LEU A 22 5.31 -11.66 -1.79
N ASP A 23 5.10 -12.35 -2.91
CA ASP A 23 6.19 -12.92 -3.68
C ASP A 23 7.14 -11.85 -4.21
N LEU A 24 6.58 -10.75 -4.71
CA LEU A 24 7.37 -9.69 -5.30
C LEU A 24 8.26 -8.98 -4.29
N ILE A 25 7.80 -8.86 -3.05
CA ILE A 25 8.53 -8.12 -2.03
C ILE A 25 9.29 -9.03 -1.05
N ALA A 26 9.19 -10.36 -1.24
CA ALA A 26 9.80 -11.32 -0.33
C ALA A 26 11.32 -11.19 -0.22
N SER A 27 11.97 -10.79 -1.29
CA SER A 27 13.43 -10.66 -1.32
C SER A 27 13.92 -9.25 -0.95
N THR A 28 13.00 -8.35 -0.66
CA THR A 28 13.38 -6.96 -0.33
C THR A 28 13.89 -6.88 1.11
N GLU A 29 15.03 -6.23 1.28
CA GLU A 29 15.63 -6.05 2.60
C GLU A 29 14.92 -4.95 3.39
N ASN A 30 15.11 -5.00 4.70
CA ASN A 30 14.61 -3.96 5.63
C ASN A 30 13.10 -3.94 5.80
N ILE A 31 12.44 -5.05 5.49
CA ILE A 31 11.03 -5.23 5.79
C ILE A 31 10.94 -6.02 7.08
N GLY A 32 10.27 -5.45 8.07
CA GLY A 32 10.12 -6.09 9.37
C GLY A 32 8.88 -6.96 9.44
N GLU A 33 7.76 -6.42 8.98
CA GLU A 33 6.48 -7.06 9.14
C GLU A 33 5.59 -6.73 7.94
N ILE A 34 4.83 -7.72 7.47
CA ILE A 34 3.84 -7.52 6.43
C ILE A 34 2.50 -8.01 6.96
N LYS A 35 1.51 -7.15 7.00
CA LYS A 35 0.15 -7.48 7.41
C LYS A 35 -0.78 -7.35 6.22
N HIS A 36 -1.88 -8.06 6.28
CA HIS A 36 -2.87 -8.06 5.20
C HIS A 36 -4.28 -7.88 5.76
N ALA A 37 -5.05 -7.03 5.09
CA ALA A 37 -6.48 -6.84 5.37
C ALA A 37 -7.26 -6.98 4.08
N ASP A 38 -8.39 -7.67 4.12
CA ASP A 38 -9.23 -7.90 2.95
C ASP A 38 -10.48 -7.01 2.92
N THR A 39 -10.68 -6.19 3.95
CA THR A 39 -11.78 -5.24 4.02
C THR A 39 -11.29 -3.90 4.56
N TYR A 40 -12.10 -2.87 4.32
CA TYR A 40 -11.84 -1.55 4.87
C TYR A 40 -11.78 -1.59 6.40
N GLU A 41 -12.75 -2.26 7.03
CA GLU A 41 -12.83 -2.32 8.49
C GLU A 41 -11.58 -2.98 9.09
N LYS A 42 -11.16 -4.12 8.51
CA LYS A 42 -9.94 -4.80 8.99
C LYS A 42 -8.70 -3.95 8.76
N ALA A 43 -8.67 -3.23 7.63
CA ALA A 43 -7.54 -2.36 7.32
C ALA A 43 -7.40 -1.24 8.36
N GLU A 44 -8.51 -0.63 8.76
CA GLU A 44 -8.48 0.39 9.80
C GLU A 44 -7.96 -0.15 11.13
N LEU A 45 -8.44 -1.33 11.51
CA LEU A 45 -8.01 -1.95 12.75
C LEU A 45 -6.52 -2.27 12.72
N LEU A 46 -6.05 -2.93 11.64
CA LEU A 46 -4.64 -3.27 11.52
C LEU A 46 -3.75 -2.05 11.43
N PHE A 47 -4.23 -0.99 10.77
CA PHE A 47 -3.48 0.25 10.66
C PHE A 47 -3.18 0.81 12.06
N ARG A 48 -4.18 0.82 12.93
CA ARG A 48 -3.98 1.32 14.30
C ARG A 48 -3.06 0.40 15.11
N GLN A 49 -3.14 -0.91 14.88
CA GLN A 49 -2.37 -1.88 15.64
C GLN A 49 -0.91 -1.94 15.22
N CYS A 50 -0.63 -1.97 13.91
CA CYS A 50 0.73 -2.19 13.42
C CYS A 50 1.45 -0.92 13.02
N LYS A 51 0.75 0.20 12.88
CA LYS A 51 1.33 1.50 12.50
C LYS A 51 2.26 1.36 11.29
N PRO A 52 1.71 1.03 10.11
CA PRO A 52 2.53 0.74 8.95
C PRO A 52 3.25 1.99 8.44
N ASP A 53 4.40 1.76 7.83
CA ASP A 53 5.16 2.79 7.13
C ASP A 53 4.71 2.92 5.69
N ILE A 54 4.28 1.80 5.12
CA ILE A 54 3.89 1.70 3.71
C ILE A 54 2.57 0.94 3.63
N VAL A 55 1.62 1.47 2.86
CA VAL A 55 0.33 0.82 2.63
C VAL A 55 0.14 0.59 1.13
N LEU A 56 -0.13 -0.66 0.75
CA LEU A 56 -0.49 -1.03 -0.61
C LEU A 56 -2.02 -1.18 -0.61
N LEU A 57 -2.73 -0.30 -1.29
CA LEU A 57 -4.16 -0.12 -1.08
C LEU A 57 -4.96 -0.23 -2.37
N ASP A 58 -5.88 -1.20 -2.41
CA ASP A 58 -6.82 -1.35 -3.50
C ASP A 58 -7.92 -0.29 -3.39
N ILE A 59 -8.38 0.21 -4.51
CA ILE A 59 -9.48 1.18 -4.54
C ILE A 59 -10.81 0.52 -4.19
N GLN A 60 -11.05 -0.68 -4.72
CA GLN A 60 -12.34 -1.35 -4.53
C GLN A 60 -12.26 -2.43 -3.46
N LEU A 61 -12.82 -2.14 -2.31
CA LEU A 61 -12.92 -3.11 -1.23
C LEU A 61 -14.39 -3.53 -1.08
N PRO A 62 -14.65 -4.70 -0.46
CA PRO A 62 -16.03 -5.21 -0.38
C PRO A 62 -16.98 -4.30 0.39
N ASP A 63 -16.49 -3.61 1.39
CA ASP A 63 -17.33 -2.84 2.32
C ASP A 63 -17.23 -1.33 2.14
N ALA A 64 -16.20 -0.82 1.45
CA ALA A 64 -16.06 0.61 1.23
C ALA A 64 -14.97 0.89 0.20
N SER A 65 -14.87 2.15 -0.25
CA SER A 65 -13.84 2.54 -1.20
C SER A 65 -12.49 2.73 -0.52
N GLY A 66 -11.44 2.18 -1.13
CA GLY A 66 -10.08 2.43 -0.66
C GLY A 66 -9.66 3.89 -0.74
N ILE A 67 -10.33 4.68 -1.60
CA ILE A 67 -10.07 6.12 -1.68
C ILE A 67 -10.42 6.80 -0.35
N ASN A 68 -11.49 6.34 0.32
CA ASN A 68 -11.85 6.88 1.62
C ASN A 68 -10.76 6.57 2.65
N LEU A 69 -10.18 5.39 2.59
CA LEU A 69 -9.10 5.03 3.49
C LEU A 69 -7.84 5.85 3.21
N LEU A 70 -7.52 6.06 1.93
CA LEU A 70 -6.41 6.93 1.54
C LEU A 70 -6.58 8.32 2.14
N ASN A 71 -7.77 8.90 1.98
CA ASN A 71 -8.06 10.23 2.50
C ASN A 71 -7.86 10.28 4.02
N LYS A 72 -8.36 9.27 4.69
CA LYS A 72 -8.25 9.19 6.16
C LYS A 72 -6.79 9.07 6.59
N ILE A 73 -6.04 8.18 5.96
CA ILE A 73 -4.61 8.00 6.28
C ILE A 73 -3.86 9.31 6.07
N LYS A 74 -4.01 9.93 4.92
CA LYS A 74 -3.27 11.15 4.60
C LYS A 74 -3.71 12.35 5.43
N SER A 75 -4.93 12.36 5.92
CA SER A 75 -5.40 13.45 6.79
C SER A 75 -4.76 13.40 8.17
N TYR A 76 -4.47 12.21 8.67
CA TYR A 76 -3.95 12.04 10.03
C TYR A 76 -2.52 11.54 10.10
N HIS A 77 -2.02 10.93 9.02
CA HIS A 77 -0.69 10.31 9.00
C HIS A 77 -0.01 10.58 7.67
N ARG A 78 0.33 11.83 7.41
CA ARG A 78 0.88 12.27 6.12
C ARG A 78 2.20 11.60 5.78
N GLU A 79 2.94 11.15 6.79
CA GLU A 79 4.23 10.51 6.61
C GLU A 79 4.14 9.08 6.06
N VAL A 80 2.97 8.45 6.18
CA VAL A 80 2.78 7.08 5.67
C VAL A 80 2.75 7.10 4.15
N ILE A 81 3.53 6.22 3.54
CA ILE A 81 3.58 6.11 2.08
C ILE A 81 2.43 5.22 1.62
N VAL A 82 1.61 5.73 0.71
CA VAL A 82 0.47 4.97 0.20
C VAL A 82 0.62 4.72 -1.29
N LEU A 83 0.61 3.43 -1.66
CA LEU A 83 0.66 2.98 -3.05
C LEU A 83 -0.72 2.45 -3.40
N MET A 84 -1.40 3.15 -4.32
CA MET A 84 -2.72 2.74 -4.76
C MET A 84 -2.65 1.74 -5.90
N PHE A 85 -3.58 0.79 -5.91
CA PHE A 85 -3.71 -0.21 -6.96
C PHE A 85 -5.12 -0.22 -7.48
N SER A 86 -5.29 -0.37 -8.79
CA SER A 86 -6.62 -0.42 -9.37
C SER A 86 -6.65 -1.24 -10.64
N ASN A 87 -7.72 -2.04 -10.79
CA ASN A 87 -8.06 -2.67 -12.07
C ASN A 87 -8.66 -1.65 -13.02
N HIS A 88 -9.13 -0.52 -12.49
CA HIS A 88 -9.73 0.56 -13.25
C HIS A 88 -8.81 1.77 -13.20
N ALA A 89 -7.64 1.65 -13.84
CA ALA A 89 -6.61 2.69 -13.79
C ALA A 89 -6.93 3.80 -14.78
N SER A 90 -8.08 4.43 -14.63
CA SER A 90 -8.47 5.58 -15.46
C SER A 90 -7.74 6.82 -14.94
N SER A 91 -7.60 7.81 -15.82
CA SER A 91 -6.99 9.08 -15.44
C SER A 91 -7.80 9.78 -14.34
N TYR A 92 -9.11 9.53 -14.29
CA TYR A 92 -9.96 10.09 -13.25
C TYR A 92 -9.56 9.57 -11.87
N TYR A 93 -9.49 8.25 -11.70
CA TYR A 93 -9.12 7.67 -10.41
C TYR A 93 -7.71 8.05 -10.01
N LYS A 94 -6.80 8.07 -10.98
CA LYS A 94 -5.43 8.48 -10.70
C LYS A 94 -5.39 9.91 -10.18
N SER A 95 -6.09 10.83 -10.85
CA SER A 95 -6.13 12.23 -10.44
C SER A 95 -6.68 12.39 -9.03
N VAL A 96 -7.79 11.71 -8.73
CA VAL A 96 -8.40 11.79 -7.39
C VAL A 96 -7.43 11.30 -6.33
N CYS A 97 -6.81 10.15 -6.56
CA CYS A 97 -5.89 9.57 -5.58
C CYS A 97 -4.67 10.47 -5.37
N MET A 98 -4.09 11.00 -6.45
CA MET A 98 -2.92 11.85 -6.32
C MET A 98 -3.24 13.16 -5.61
N GLU A 99 -4.42 13.73 -5.87
CA GLU A 99 -4.87 14.92 -5.15
C GLU A 99 -5.03 14.69 -3.67
N LEU A 100 -5.46 13.49 -3.29
CA LEU A 100 -5.62 13.13 -1.87
C LEU A 100 -4.30 12.76 -1.20
N GLY A 101 -3.21 12.76 -1.95
CA GLY A 101 -1.89 12.55 -1.38
C GLY A 101 -1.28 11.18 -1.59
N ALA A 102 -1.87 10.34 -2.45
CA ALA A 102 -1.25 9.06 -2.77
C ALA A 102 0.16 9.30 -3.32
N ASP A 103 1.09 8.47 -2.90
CA ASP A 103 2.48 8.60 -3.34
C ASP A 103 2.71 7.93 -4.68
N TYR A 104 1.97 6.85 -4.96
CA TYR A 104 2.06 6.12 -6.21
C TYR A 104 0.69 5.58 -6.59
N PHE A 105 0.49 5.40 -7.89
CA PHE A 105 -0.73 4.80 -8.43
C PHE A 105 -0.36 3.78 -9.49
N PHE A 106 -0.81 2.53 -9.30
CA PHE A 106 -0.47 1.40 -10.17
C PHE A 106 -1.70 0.77 -10.80
N ASP A 107 -1.54 0.33 -12.03
CA ASP A 107 -2.51 -0.46 -12.75
C ASP A 107 -2.24 -1.94 -12.47
N LYS A 108 -3.21 -2.64 -11.90
CA LYS A 108 -3.07 -4.06 -11.55
C LYS A 108 -2.78 -4.94 -12.76
N SER A 109 -3.16 -4.51 -13.96
CA SER A 109 -2.97 -5.34 -15.15
C SER A 109 -1.56 -5.25 -15.74
N LYS A 110 -0.79 -4.21 -15.42
CA LYS A 110 0.50 -4.04 -16.10
C LYS A 110 1.66 -3.47 -15.28
N ASP A 111 1.40 -3.00 -14.06
CA ASP A 111 2.44 -2.28 -13.32
C ASP A 111 3.11 -3.07 -12.18
N PHE A 112 2.78 -4.35 -12.03
CA PHE A 112 3.34 -5.15 -10.94
C PHE A 112 4.87 -5.19 -10.96
N ASP A 113 5.47 -5.17 -12.14
CA ASP A 113 6.92 -5.26 -12.28
C ASP A 113 7.64 -4.05 -11.67
N LEU A 114 6.93 -2.95 -11.47
CA LEU A 114 7.51 -1.73 -10.90
C LEU A 114 7.60 -1.79 -9.37
N ILE A 115 6.82 -2.65 -8.75
CA ILE A 115 6.66 -2.66 -7.29
C ILE A 115 7.95 -3.01 -6.55
N PRO A 116 8.68 -4.07 -6.92
CA PRO A 116 9.89 -4.43 -6.15
C PRO A 116 10.90 -3.30 -6.08
N GLY A 117 11.13 -2.61 -7.19
CA GLY A 117 12.07 -1.49 -7.22
C GLY A 117 11.63 -0.33 -6.34
N ILE A 118 10.33 -0.03 -6.34
CA ILE A 118 9.80 1.06 -5.53
C ILE A 118 9.87 0.71 -4.06
N ILE A 119 9.43 -0.50 -3.68
CA ILE A 119 9.49 -0.94 -2.29
C ILE A 119 10.94 -0.94 -1.81
N SER A 120 11.86 -1.43 -2.63
CA SER A 120 13.28 -1.43 -2.29
C SER A 120 13.80 -0.02 -2.02
N SER A 121 13.40 0.92 -2.88
CA SER A 121 13.79 2.33 -2.72
C SER A 121 13.23 2.91 -1.42
N LEU A 122 11.99 2.60 -1.08
CA LEU A 122 11.32 3.12 0.12
C LEU A 122 11.87 2.51 1.41
N THR A 123 12.44 1.31 1.34
CA THR A 123 12.96 0.63 2.52
C THR A 123 14.47 0.74 2.63
N GLU A 124 15.10 1.41 1.69
CA GLU A 124 16.55 1.59 1.66
C GLU A 124 17.01 2.40 2.88
N ASP A 125 18.15 1.98 3.45
CA ASP A 125 18.73 2.68 4.58
C ASP A 125 19.52 3.88 4.06
N THR A 126 18.92 5.06 4.16
CA THR A 126 19.57 6.30 3.72
C THR A 126 20.17 7.05 4.91
N ARG A 127 21.18 7.80 4.64
CA ARG A 127 21.87 8.56 5.68
C ARG A 127 21.87 10.02 5.41
#